data_854f8b38add733887b125de0c0318c92
#
_entry.id   854f8b38add733887b125de0c0318c92
#
_cell.length_a   1.000
_cell.length_b   1.000
_cell.length_c   1.000
_cell.angle_alpha   90.00
_cell.angle_beta   90.00
_cell.angle_gamma   90.00
#
_symmetry.space_group_name_H-M   'P 1'
#
loop_
_entity.id
_entity.type
_entity.pdbx_description
1 polymer ?
#
loop_
_entity_poly.entity_id
_entity_poly.type
_entity_poly.pdbx_seq_one_letter_code
_entity_poly.pdbx_strand_id
1 'polypeptide(L)'
;ANAIRHVNDAQYRGEAVYLASTIVGRMWTDNLAQLEANYDTDLGGPGYLALKELVKTLPGATIAGNEPDIQIVPGPSANSAVATVTIFWQLPGEAQPHNYSTTAVVGSN
;
A
#
# COMPACT_ATOMS: atom_id res chain seq x y z
N ALA A 1 9.97 22.51 14.91
CA ALA A 1 10.91 21.67 14.96
C ALA A 1 10.56 20.22 15.23
N ASN A 2 11.20 19.54 16.20
CA ASN A 2 11.03 18.09 16.30
C ASN A 2 9.61 17.66 16.66
N ALA A 3 8.95 18.41 17.57
CA ALA A 3 7.60 18.06 18.00
C ALA A 3 6.60 18.14 16.85
N ILE A 4 6.70 19.14 16.00
CA ILE A 4 5.83 19.30 14.83
C ILE A 4 6.09 18.18 13.83
N ARG A 5 7.35 17.81 13.63
CA ARG A 5 7.70 16.73 12.71
C ARG A 5 7.13 15.38 13.18
N HIS A 6 7.19 15.10 14.50
CA HIS A 6 6.63 13.89 15.05
C HIS A 6 5.10 13.81 14.88
N VAL A 7 4.42 14.94 15.11
CA VAL A 7 2.97 15.00 14.92
C VAL A 7 2.60 14.73 13.47
N ASN A 8 3.34 15.35 12.53
CA ASN A 8 3.09 15.14 11.10
C ASN A 8 3.35 13.69 10.69
N ASP A 9 4.42 13.07 11.22
CA ASP A 9 4.70 11.68 10.90
C ASP A 9 3.59 10.75 11.39
N ALA A 10 3.09 10.96 12.60
CA ALA A 10 1.99 10.17 13.13
C ALA A 10 0.72 10.32 12.28
N GLN A 11 0.44 11.54 11.82
CA GLN A 11 -0.71 11.83 10.97
C GLN A 11 -0.59 11.09 9.64
N TYR A 12 0.56 11.15 8.99
CA TYR A 12 0.75 10.51 7.70
C TYR A 12 0.79 8.99 7.82
N ARG A 13 1.33 8.47 8.92
CA ARG A 13 1.29 7.03 9.19
C ARG A 13 -0.15 6.55 9.35
N GLY A 14 -0.98 7.30 10.06
CA GLY A 14 -2.41 7.00 10.18
C GLY A 14 -3.11 6.99 8.82
N GLU A 15 -2.78 7.96 7.97
CA GLU A 15 -3.34 8.02 6.62
C GLU A 15 -2.86 6.82 5.78
N ALA A 16 -1.59 6.43 5.90
CA ALA A 16 -1.07 5.26 5.19
C ALA A 16 -1.78 3.99 5.63
N VAL A 17 -2.04 3.84 6.92
CA VAL A 17 -2.81 2.70 7.44
C VAL A 17 -4.20 2.68 6.83
N TYR A 18 -4.87 3.82 6.77
CA TYR A 18 -6.20 3.92 6.18
C TYR A 18 -6.18 3.53 4.70
N LEU A 19 -5.21 4.04 3.93
CA LEU A 19 -5.11 3.74 2.50
C LEU A 19 -4.80 2.27 2.25
N ALA A 20 -3.89 1.69 3.05
CA ALA A 20 -3.58 0.26 2.94
C ALA A 20 -4.81 -0.59 3.25
N SER A 21 -5.55 -0.23 4.29
CA SER A 21 -6.78 -0.95 4.66
C SER A 21 -7.83 -0.84 3.57
N THR A 22 -7.93 0.31 2.93
CA THR A 22 -8.86 0.52 1.83
C THR A 22 -8.55 -0.41 0.65
N ILE A 23 -7.27 -0.52 0.28
CA ILE A 23 -6.90 -1.37 -0.85
C ILE A 23 -7.06 -2.85 -0.52
N VAL A 24 -6.72 -3.26 0.71
CA VAL A 24 -6.93 -4.64 1.15
C VAL A 24 -8.43 -4.97 1.14
N GLY A 25 -9.27 -4.03 1.58
CA GLY A 25 -10.72 -4.22 1.55
C GLY A 25 -11.25 -4.45 0.15
N ARG A 26 -10.69 -3.77 -0.85
CA ARG A 26 -11.06 -4.00 -2.24
C ARG A 26 -10.64 -5.39 -2.71
N MET A 27 -9.49 -5.87 -2.27
CA MET A 27 -9.02 -7.21 -2.61
C MET A 27 -9.99 -8.29 -2.13
N TRP A 28 -10.60 -8.09 -0.95
CA TRP A 28 -11.56 -9.04 -0.38
C TRP A 28 -12.82 -9.19 -1.24
N THR A 29 -13.16 -8.16 -2.03
CA THR A 29 -14.35 -8.17 -2.89
C THR A 29 -14.03 -8.59 -4.32
N ASP A 30 -12.76 -8.82 -4.64
CA ASP A 30 -12.34 -9.16 -5.98
C ASP A 30 -12.23 -10.69 -6.15
N ASN A 31 -12.14 -11.12 -7.38
CA ASN A 31 -11.94 -12.52 -7.72
C ASN A 31 -10.49 -12.91 -7.39
N LEU A 32 -10.32 -13.95 -6.58
CA LEU A 32 -9.01 -14.42 -6.16
C LEU A 32 -8.09 -14.70 -7.36
N ALA A 33 -8.64 -15.28 -8.44
CA ALA A 33 -7.86 -15.59 -9.62
C ALA A 33 -7.30 -14.35 -10.33
N GLN A 34 -7.87 -13.17 -10.08
CA GLN A 34 -7.47 -11.93 -10.71
C GLN A 34 -6.63 -11.04 -9.78
N LEU A 35 -6.42 -11.43 -8.52
CA LEU A 35 -5.76 -10.55 -7.55
C LEU A 35 -4.37 -10.15 -7.99
N GLU A 36 -3.56 -11.10 -8.41
CA GLU A 36 -2.20 -10.79 -8.82
C GLU A 36 -2.18 -9.84 -10.01
N ALA A 37 -2.98 -10.14 -11.04
CA ALA A 37 -3.04 -9.31 -12.24
C ALA A 37 -3.54 -7.90 -11.93
N ASN A 38 -4.48 -7.76 -11.00
CA ASN A 38 -5.08 -6.46 -10.68
C ASN A 38 -4.23 -5.63 -9.72
N TYR A 39 -3.53 -6.26 -8.79
CA TYR A 39 -2.95 -5.52 -7.65
C TYR A 39 -1.44 -5.62 -7.54
N ASP A 40 -0.79 -6.63 -8.10
CA ASP A 40 0.65 -6.77 -7.95
C ASP A 40 1.38 -5.64 -8.71
N THR A 41 2.37 -5.05 -8.05
CA THR A 41 3.16 -3.94 -8.61
C THR A 41 3.74 -4.30 -9.96
N ASP A 42 4.27 -5.50 -10.09
CA ASP A 42 4.97 -5.92 -11.32
C ASP A 42 4.05 -6.01 -12.53
N LEU A 43 2.76 -6.25 -12.29
CA LEU A 43 1.78 -6.37 -13.36
C LEU A 43 1.03 -5.06 -13.62
N GLY A 44 1.01 -4.15 -12.66
CA GLY A 44 0.50 -2.80 -12.85
C GLY A 44 -0.96 -2.71 -13.26
N GLY A 45 -1.80 -3.59 -12.73
CA GLY A 45 -3.21 -3.62 -13.08
C GLY A 45 -4.02 -2.49 -12.46
N PRO A 46 -5.35 -2.47 -12.71
CA PRO A 46 -6.19 -1.35 -12.27
C PRO A 46 -6.23 -1.16 -10.76
N GLY A 47 -6.13 -2.24 -9.98
CA GLY A 47 -6.09 -2.13 -8.52
C GLY A 47 -4.83 -1.45 -8.02
N TYR A 48 -3.68 -1.81 -8.59
CA TYR A 48 -2.43 -1.14 -8.27
C TYR A 48 -2.46 0.32 -8.66
N LEU A 49 -2.96 0.64 -9.85
CA LEU A 49 -3.05 2.02 -10.32
C LEU A 49 -3.99 2.84 -9.43
N ALA A 50 -5.05 2.22 -8.90
CA ALA A 50 -5.93 2.90 -7.95
C ALA A 50 -5.18 3.28 -6.67
N LEU A 51 -4.35 2.39 -6.13
CA LEU A 51 -3.54 2.72 -4.95
C LEU A 51 -2.56 3.83 -5.27
N LYS A 52 -1.95 3.79 -6.44
CA LYS A 52 -1.00 4.82 -6.87
C LYS A 52 -1.63 6.20 -6.89
N GLU A 53 -2.91 6.30 -7.27
CA GLU A 53 -3.66 7.56 -7.20
C GLU A 53 -3.98 7.95 -5.76
N LEU A 54 -4.41 6.99 -4.95
CA LEU A 54 -4.79 7.26 -3.57
C LEU A 54 -3.63 7.83 -2.75
N VAL A 55 -2.41 7.32 -2.96
CA VAL A 55 -1.27 7.76 -2.17
C VAL A 55 -0.78 9.16 -2.52
N LYS A 56 -1.29 9.76 -3.60
CA LYS A 56 -0.91 11.14 -3.97
C LYS A 56 -1.29 12.17 -2.92
N THR A 57 -2.18 11.82 -1.98
CA THR A 57 -2.50 12.69 -0.86
C THR A 57 -1.36 12.77 0.17
N LEU A 58 -0.42 11.84 0.12
CA LEU A 58 0.73 11.83 1.02
C LEU A 58 1.87 12.68 0.45
N PRO A 59 2.65 13.35 1.32
CA PRO A 59 3.78 14.13 0.84
C PRO A 59 4.84 13.22 0.22
N GLY A 60 5.47 13.70 -0.84
CA GLY A 60 6.55 12.99 -1.50
C GLY A 60 6.13 11.76 -2.29
N ALA A 61 4.83 11.56 -2.50
CA ALA A 61 4.33 10.37 -3.19
C ALA A 61 4.76 10.29 -4.66
N THR A 62 5.06 11.43 -5.27
CA THR A 62 5.47 11.46 -6.68
C THR A 62 6.98 11.44 -6.86
N ILE A 63 7.75 11.40 -5.77
CA ILE A 63 9.20 11.26 -5.85
C ILE A 63 9.54 9.86 -6.35
N ALA A 64 10.45 9.76 -7.32
CA ALA A 64 10.88 8.47 -7.84
C ALA A 64 11.45 7.62 -6.71
N GLY A 65 11.00 6.37 -6.63
CA GLY A 65 11.37 5.47 -5.55
C GLY A 65 10.35 5.39 -4.42
N ASN A 66 9.39 6.32 -4.37
CA ASN A 66 8.36 6.34 -3.33
C ASN A 66 7.02 5.77 -3.80
N GLU A 67 6.99 5.09 -4.94
CA GLU A 67 5.79 4.44 -5.42
C GLU A 67 5.33 3.37 -4.41
N PRO A 68 4.01 3.20 -4.23
CA PRO A 68 3.53 2.12 -3.37
C PRO A 68 3.89 0.77 -3.97
N ASP A 69 3.98 -0.24 -3.11
CA ASP A 69 4.30 -1.60 -3.54
C ASP A 69 3.22 -2.55 -3.05
N ILE A 70 2.78 -3.42 -3.92
CA ILE A 70 1.88 -4.52 -3.59
C ILE A 70 2.49 -5.81 -4.13
N GLN A 71 2.65 -6.79 -3.25
CA GLN A 71 3.12 -8.12 -3.64
C GLN A 71 2.04 -9.13 -3.31
N ILE A 72 1.67 -9.95 -4.29
CA ILE A 72 0.66 -10.99 -4.15
C ILE A 72 1.35 -12.32 -4.38
N VAL A 73 1.27 -13.21 -3.38
CA VAL A 73 1.82 -14.55 -3.48
C VAL A 73 0.77 -15.57 -3.05
N PRO A 74 0.92 -16.84 -3.43
CA PRO A 74 -0.02 -17.88 -2.99
C PRO A 74 -0.11 -17.94 -1.47
N GLY A 75 -1.31 -18.14 -0.98
CA GLY A 75 -1.56 -18.23 0.45
C GLY A 75 -1.42 -19.65 0.99
N PRO A 76 -1.73 -19.81 2.29
CA PRO A 76 -1.60 -21.12 2.94
C PRO A 76 -2.62 -22.15 2.45
N SER A 77 -3.69 -21.72 1.80
CA SER A 77 -4.65 -22.63 1.18
C SER A 77 -4.75 -22.34 -0.32
N ALA A 78 -5.33 -23.27 -1.06
CA ALA A 78 -5.53 -23.13 -2.51
C ALA A 78 -6.47 -21.96 -2.85
N ASN A 79 -7.29 -21.53 -1.87
CA ASN A 79 -8.29 -20.48 -2.07
C ASN A 79 -7.89 -19.18 -1.40
N SER A 80 -6.61 -18.96 -1.14
CA SER A 80 -6.14 -17.73 -0.51
C SER A 80 -4.88 -17.22 -1.17
N ALA A 81 -4.60 -15.94 -0.92
CA ALA A 81 -3.38 -15.27 -1.34
C ALA A 81 -2.88 -14.41 -0.19
N VAL A 82 -1.58 -14.19 -0.14
CA VAL A 82 -0.99 -13.27 0.83
C VAL A 82 -0.63 -11.98 0.09
N ALA A 83 -1.21 -10.88 0.55
CA ALA A 83 -0.97 -9.56 -0.02
C ALA A 83 -0.15 -8.74 0.96
N THR A 84 0.97 -8.19 0.50
CA THR A 84 1.78 -7.25 1.29
C THR A 84 1.71 -5.90 0.61
N VAL A 85 1.23 -4.89 1.35
CA VAL A 85 1.07 -3.53 0.83
C VAL A 85 2.03 -2.63 1.58
N THR A 86 2.86 -1.89 0.85
CA THR A 86 3.80 -0.93 1.43
C THR A 86 3.53 0.45 0.84
N ILE A 87 3.40 1.44 1.71
CA ILE A 87 3.11 2.82 1.34
C ILE A 87 4.22 3.71 1.88
N PHE A 88 4.70 4.63 1.06
CA PHE A 88 5.80 5.53 1.40
C PHE A 88 5.33 6.97 1.44
N TRP A 89 5.96 7.79 2.30
CA TRP A 89 5.79 9.24 2.30
C TRP A 89 7.11 9.88 2.71
N GLN A 90 7.32 11.12 2.28
CA GLN A 90 8.57 11.82 2.53
C GLN A 90 8.31 13.32 2.61
N LEU A 91 8.67 13.90 3.74
CA LEU A 91 8.51 15.34 3.93
C LEU A 91 9.65 16.09 3.24
N PRO A 92 9.41 17.35 2.83
CA PRO A 92 10.48 18.17 2.26
C PRO A 92 11.68 18.23 3.19
N GLY A 93 12.87 18.05 2.63
CA GLY A 93 14.12 18.10 3.39
C GLY A 93 14.54 16.78 3.99
N GLU A 94 13.71 15.76 3.95
CA GLU A 94 14.09 14.43 4.42
C GLU A 94 14.87 13.70 3.34
N ALA A 95 15.93 13.00 3.75
CA ALA A 95 16.78 12.27 2.81
C ALA A 95 16.19 10.90 2.43
N GLN A 96 15.34 10.34 3.29
CA GLN A 96 14.76 9.02 3.10
C GLN A 96 13.27 9.06 3.35
N PRO A 97 12.48 8.24 2.65
CA PRO A 97 11.05 8.14 2.93
C PRO A 97 10.78 7.34 4.19
N HIS A 98 9.67 7.66 4.83
CA HIS A 98 9.05 6.78 5.82
C HIS A 98 8.21 5.74 5.08
N ASN A 99 7.88 4.65 5.77
CA ASN A 99 7.00 3.66 5.15
C ASN A 99 6.11 2.97 6.18
N TYR A 100 5.01 2.43 5.69
CA TYR A 100 4.14 1.55 6.43
C TYR A 100 3.87 0.33 5.57
N SER A 101 4.03 -0.86 6.15
CA SER A 101 3.80 -2.10 5.44
C SER A 101 2.84 -2.97 6.23
N THR A 102 1.91 -3.60 5.54
CA THR A 102 0.98 -4.53 6.16
C THR A 102 0.82 -5.76 5.28
N THR A 103 0.56 -6.90 5.91
CA THR A 103 0.37 -8.17 5.21
C THR A 103 -1.00 -8.73 5.60
N ALA A 104 -1.76 -9.18 4.61
CA ALA A 104 -3.08 -9.75 4.82
C ALA A 104 -3.23 -11.04 4.03
N VAL A 105 -3.97 -11.98 4.60
CA VAL A 105 -4.38 -13.19 3.90
C VAL A 105 -5.76 -12.92 3.33
N VAL A 106 -5.90 -12.99 2.01
CA VAL A 106 -7.12 -12.63 1.28
C VAL A 106 -7.68 -13.90 0.62
N GLY A 107 -9.00 -14.01 0.62
CA GLY A 107 -9.67 -15.15 0.02
C GLY A 107 -10.34 -16.02 1.06
N SER A 108 -10.80 -17.20 0.64
CA SER A 108 -11.45 -18.13 1.56
C SER A 108 -10.50 -19.22 2.02
N ASN A 109 -10.77 -19.73 3.19
CA ASN A 109 -9.99 -20.81 3.77
C ASN A 109 -10.49 -22.18 3.27
#